data_9f8a9e1ae3b704cfd660e361fd4443c2
#
_entry.id   9f8a9e1ae3b704cfd660e361fd4443c2
#
_cell.length_a   1.000
_cell.length_b   1.000
_cell.length_c   1.000
_cell.angle_alpha   90.00
_cell.angle_beta   90.00
_cell.angle_gamma   90.00
#
_symmetry.space_group_name_H-M   'P 1'
#
loop_
_entity.id
_entity.type
_entity.pdbx_description
1 polymer ?
#
loop_
_entity_poly.entity_id
_entity_poly.type
_entity_poly.pdbx_seq_one_letter_code
_entity_poly.pdbx_strand_id
1 'polypeptide(L)'
;MRFYVDTSVFGGYFETEFAEWTKPFIKQVMKGDFTIIISDITLKEIGAAPQYVRDLLNSIPQEFIEPARLILEQESLAKHYIREGALTKKFESDAFHIAIASTLKADSLVSWNFKHMVNFFRIRQYNAVNLKHGYTTIDIRTPKEVIYEK
;
A
#
# COMPACT_ATOMS: atom_id res chain seq x y z
N MET A 1 -13.87 5.21 -2.94
CA MET A 1 -12.40 5.20 -2.99
C MET A 1 -11.85 3.86 -2.59
N ARG A 2 -10.92 3.35 -3.38
CA ARG A 2 -10.21 2.09 -3.14
C ARG A 2 -8.75 2.39 -2.89
N PHE A 3 -8.26 2.11 -1.70
CA PHE A 3 -6.87 2.33 -1.34
C PHE A 3 -6.14 1.01 -1.14
N TYR A 4 -5.00 0.86 -1.79
CA TYR A 4 -4.08 -0.22 -1.45
C TYR A 4 -3.32 0.21 -0.20
N VAL A 5 -3.37 -0.59 0.85
CA VAL A 5 -2.76 -0.24 2.15
C VAL A 5 -1.61 -1.19 2.42
N ASP A 6 -0.39 -0.66 2.58
CA ASP A 6 0.75 -1.48 2.91
C ASP A 6 0.85 -1.73 4.41
N THR A 7 1.76 -2.61 4.78
CA THR A 7 1.94 -3.07 6.16
C THR A 7 2.30 -1.94 7.13
N SER A 8 3.04 -0.92 6.67
CA SER A 8 3.49 0.18 7.53
C SER A 8 2.34 0.97 8.15
N VAL A 9 1.19 1.01 7.50
CA VAL A 9 0.02 1.75 8.00
C VAL A 9 -0.53 1.07 9.26
N PHE A 10 -0.59 -0.26 9.27
CA PHE A 10 -1.09 -1.00 10.43
C PHE A 10 -0.14 -0.87 11.62
N GLY A 11 1.18 -0.92 11.37
CA GLY A 11 2.17 -0.65 12.41
C GLY A 11 2.10 0.78 12.93
N GLY A 12 1.91 1.73 12.02
CA GLY A 12 1.84 3.17 12.34
C GLY A 12 0.71 3.54 13.29
N TYR A 13 -0.36 2.74 13.33
CA TYR A 13 -1.46 2.94 14.28
C TYR A 13 -0.97 2.95 15.74
N PHE A 14 0.08 2.19 16.03
CA PHE A 14 0.65 1.99 17.37
C PHE A 14 1.92 2.80 17.63
N GLU A 15 2.44 3.50 16.63
CA GLU A 15 3.66 4.30 16.74
C GLU A 15 3.31 5.75 17.03
N THR A 16 3.92 6.31 18.07
CA THR A 16 3.66 7.68 18.53
C THR A 16 3.74 8.70 17.39
N GLU A 17 4.71 8.52 16.50
CA GLU A 17 4.94 9.43 15.38
C GLU A 17 3.79 9.45 14.37
N PHE A 18 3.15 8.30 14.14
CA PHE A 18 2.17 8.14 13.07
C PHE A 18 0.74 7.93 13.55
N ALA A 19 0.53 7.64 14.83
CA ALA A 19 -0.79 7.29 15.38
C ALA A 19 -1.82 8.41 15.19
N GLU A 20 -1.41 9.66 15.31
CA GLU A 20 -2.29 10.83 15.16
C GLU A 20 -3.06 10.82 13.85
N TRP A 21 -2.42 10.36 12.77
CA TRP A 21 -3.01 10.35 11.43
C TRP A 21 -3.51 8.98 11.01
N THR A 22 -2.91 7.91 11.55
CA THR A 22 -3.31 6.54 11.22
C THR A 22 -4.64 6.18 11.87
N LYS A 23 -4.86 6.58 13.12
CA LYS A 23 -6.11 6.28 13.82
C LYS A 23 -7.35 6.85 13.13
N PRO A 24 -7.36 8.14 12.72
CA PRO A 24 -8.49 8.67 11.93
C PRO A 24 -8.69 7.94 10.61
N PHE A 25 -7.61 7.57 9.92
CA PHE A 25 -7.70 6.83 8.67
C PHE A 25 -8.38 5.47 8.90
N ILE A 26 -7.92 4.70 9.87
CA ILE A 26 -8.52 3.39 10.18
C ILE A 26 -9.99 3.56 10.62
N LYS A 27 -10.30 4.61 11.37
CA LYS A 27 -11.67 4.90 11.77
C LYS A 27 -12.58 5.10 10.55
N GLN A 28 -12.11 5.81 9.54
CA GLN A 28 -12.87 6.01 8.30
C GLN A 28 -13.03 4.70 7.53
N VAL A 29 -12.02 3.85 7.52
CA VAL A 29 -12.12 2.51 6.91
C VAL A 29 -13.18 1.68 7.63
N MET A 30 -13.18 1.68 8.96
CA MET A 30 -14.15 0.91 9.76
C MET A 30 -15.58 1.38 9.59
N LYS A 31 -15.79 2.64 9.22
CA LYS A 31 -17.10 3.19 8.90
C LYS A 31 -17.55 2.88 7.47
N GLY A 32 -16.67 2.33 6.64
CA GLY A 32 -16.97 2.07 5.25
C GLY A 32 -16.81 3.29 4.33
N ASP A 33 -16.13 4.34 4.79
CA ASP A 33 -15.86 5.52 3.95
C ASP A 33 -14.89 5.16 2.81
N PHE A 34 -14.01 4.19 3.03
CA PHE A 34 -13.07 3.67 2.05
C PHE A 34 -13.14 2.15 1.99
N THR A 35 -12.86 1.59 0.82
CA THR A 35 -12.52 0.17 0.67
C THR A 35 -11.01 0.06 0.61
N ILE A 36 -10.43 -0.89 1.34
CA ILE A 36 -8.99 -1.11 1.30
C ILE A 36 -8.65 -2.42 0.60
N ILE A 37 -7.60 -2.39 -0.20
CA ILE A 37 -7.07 -3.56 -0.89
C ILE A 37 -5.96 -4.13 -0.02
N ILE A 38 -6.12 -5.38 0.39
CA ILE A 38 -5.13 -6.11 1.20
C ILE A 38 -4.63 -7.30 0.39
N SER A 39 -3.36 -7.28 0.06
CA SER A 39 -2.74 -8.37 -0.72
C SER A 39 -2.22 -9.49 0.18
N ASP A 40 -1.94 -10.64 -0.44
CA ASP A 40 -1.26 -11.75 0.22
C ASP A 40 0.15 -11.35 0.70
N ILE A 41 0.80 -10.39 0.04
CA ILE A 41 2.09 -9.85 0.51
C ILE A 41 1.91 -9.13 1.84
N THR A 42 0.90 -8.27 1.95
CA THR A 42 0.57 -7.58 3.21
C THR A 42 0.22 -8.58 4.31
N LEU A 43 -0.59 -9.60 4.00
CA LEU A 43 -0.96 -10.62 4.98
C LEU A 43 0.25 -11.39 5.49
N LYS A 44 1.19 -11.73 4.62
CA LYS A 44 2.43 -12.41 5.00
C LYS A 44 3.27 -11.53 5.93
N GLU A 45 3.43 -10.27 5.61
CA GLU A 45 4.20 -9.32 6.42
C GLU A 45 3.55 -9.11 7.78
N ILE A 46 2.24 -8.91 7.82
CA ILE A 46 1.48 -8.74 9.08
C ILE A 46 1.51 -10.02 9.91
N GLY A 47 1.55 -11.20 9.27
CA GLY A 47 1.69 -12.47 9.96
C GLY A 47 2.96 -12.58 10.80
N ALA A 48 4.02 -11.85 10.44
CA ALA A 48 5.28 -11.78 11.18
C ALA A 48 5.33 -10.61 12.17
N ALA A 49 4.30 -9.78 12.21
CA ALA A 49 4.21 -8.61 13.09
C ALA A 49 3.69 -8.99 14.48
N PRO A 50 3.80 -8.09 15.48
CA PRO A 50 3.20 -8.31 16.81
C PRO A 50 1.69 -8.58 16.73
N GLN A 51 1.16 -9.32 17.71
CA GLN A 51 -0.25 -9.71 17.73
C GLN A 51 -1.20 -8.52 17.64
N TYR A 52 -0.87 -7.41 18.28
CA TYR A 52 -1.76 -6.24 18.26
C TYR A 52 -1.92 -5.65 16.84
N VAL A 53 -0.93 -5.80 15.98
CA VAL A 53 -1.03 -5.38 14.57
C VAL A 53 -1.97 -6.31 13.81
N ARG A 54 -1.84 -7.62 14.02
CA ARG A 54 -2.75 -8.61 13.42
C ARG A 54 -4.19 -8.39 13.88
N ASP A 55 -4.37 -8.11 15.17
CA ASP A 55 -5.70 -7.85 15.73
C ASP A 55 -6.35 -6.62 15.12
N LEU A 56 -5.56 -5.59 14.82
CA LEU A 56 -6.08 -4.38 14.16
C LEU A 56 -6.65 -4.73 12.79
N LEU A 57 -5.90 -5.45 11.96
CA LEU A 57 -6.38 -5.85 10.64
C LEU A 57 -7.65 -6.72 10.76
N ASN A 58 -7.65 -7.68 11.70
CA ASN A 58 -8.78 -8.58 11.90
C ASN A 58 -10.03 -7.86 12.42
N SER A 59 -9.88 -6.67 12.98
CA SER A 59 -11.02 -5.87 13.48
C SER A 59 -11.75 -5.13 12.36
N ILE A 60 -11.17 -5.02 11.17
CA ILE A 60 -11.80 -4.33 10.03
C ILE A 60 -12.84 -5.26 9.40
N PRO A 61 -14.09 -4.79 9.22
CA PRO A 61 -15.12 -5.62 8.59
C PRO A 61 -14.70 -6.08 7.19
N GLN A 62 -14.94 -7.37 6.91
CA GLN A 62 -14.57 -7.99 5.63
C GLN A 62 -15.19 -7.29 4.42
N GLU A 63 -16.38 -6.73 4.59
CA GLU A 63 -17.08 -6.01 3.51
C GLU A 63 -16.32 -4.79 3.01
N PHE A 64 -15.39 -4.24 3.80
CA PHE A 64 -14.57 -3.09 3.43
C PHE A 64 -13.17 -3.48 2.96
N ILE A 65 -12.90 -4.79 2.84
CA ILE A 65 -11.62 -5.31 2.39
C ILE A 65 -11.79 -5.99 1.03
N GLU A 66 -11.01 -5.53 0.06
CA GLU A 66 -10.86 -6.20 -1.23
C GLU A 66 -9.59 -7.04 -1.17
N PRO A 67 -9.67 -8.37 -1.16
CA PRO A 67 -8.47 -9.21 -1.15
C PRO A 67 -7.81 -9.20 -2.53
N ALA A 68 -6.48 -9.26 -2.54
CA ALA A 68 -5.70 -9.33 -3.77
C ALA A 68 -4.61 -10.39 -3.64
N ARG A 69 -4.34 -11.10 -4.73
CA ARG A 69 -3.27 -12.08 -4.83
C ARG A 69 -2.18 -11.57 -5.75
N LEU A 70 -0.94 -11.86 -5.43
CA LEU A 70 0.16 -11.63 -6.36
C LEU A 70 0.04 -12.62 -7.52
N ILE A 71 -0.07 -12.10 -8.73
CA ILE A 71 -0.14 -12.91 -9.96
C ILE A 71 1.07 -12.66 -10.84
N LEU A 72 1.29 -13.51 -11.84
CA LEU A 72 2.47 -13.44 -12.72
C LEU A 72 2.64 -12.07 -13.39
N GLU A 73 1.55 -11.45 -13.81
CA GLU A 73 1.60 -10.11 -14.41
C GLU A 73 2.20 -9.08 -13.46
N GLN A 74 1.84 -9.14 -12.20
CA GLN A 74 2.33 -8.21 -11.17
C GLN A 74 3.78 -8.51 -10.81
N GLU A 75 4.15 -9.78 -10.74
CA GLU A 75 5.55 -10.19 -10.55
C GLU A 75 6.42 -9.67 -11.69
N SER A 76 5.92 -9.74 -12.91
CA SER A 76 6.62 -9.25 -14.10
C SER A 76 6.84 -7.73 -14.02
N LEU A 77 5.80 -6.98 -13.65
CA LEU A 77 5.92 -5.53 -13.46
C LEU A 77 6.91 -5.18 -12.36
N ALA A 78 6.87 -5.90 -11.24
CA ALA A 78 7.81 -5.70 -10.14
C ALA A 78 9.26 -5.93 -10.58
N LYS A 79 9.50 -6.94 -11.40
CA LYS A 79 10.83 -7.19 -11.97
C LYS A 79 11.29 -6.03 -12.85
N HIS A 80 10.38 -5.39 -13.58
CA HIS A 80 10.71 -4.21 -14.37
C HIS A 80 11.13 -3.04 -13.50
N TYR A 81 10.48 -2.80 -12.36
CA TYR A 81 10.91 -1.77 -11.41
C TYR A 81 12.36 -1.99 -10.97
N ILE A 82 12.72 -3.23 -10.67
CA ILE A 82 14.07 -3.59 -10.22
C ILE A 82 15.06 -3.48 -11.37
N ARG A 83 14.74 -4.06 -12.53
CA ARG A 83 15.61 -4.08 -13.69
C ARG A 83 15.92 -2.67 -14.22
N GLU A 84 14.95 -1.78 -14.16
CA GLU A 84 15.07 -0.41 -14.65
C GLU A 84 15.57 0.57 -13.59
N GLY A 85 15.95 0.05 -12.41
CA GLY A 85 16.64 0.84 -11.39
C GLY A 85 15.75 1.64 -10.44
N ALA A 86 14.42 1.45 -10.49
CA ALA A 86 13.51 2.13 -9.58
C ALA A 86 13.64 1.63 -8.15
N LEU A 87 13.94 0.34 -7.97
CA LEU A 87 14.22 -0.31 -6.69
C LEU A 87 15.31 -1.35 -6.88
N THR A 88 16.02 -1.69 -5.79
CA THR A 88 16.95 -2.84 -5.80
C THR A 88 16.20 -4.11 -5.41
N LYS A 89 16.75 -5.26 -5.74
CA LYS A 89 16.15 -6.57 -5.44
C LYS A 89 15.92 -6.78 -3.94
N LYS A 90 16.73 -6.16 -3.10
CA LYS A 90 16.57 -6.19 -1.65
C LYS A 90 15.17 -5.73 -1.20
N PHE A 91 14.54 -4.84 -1.98
CA PHE A 91 13.22 -4.27 -1.69
C PHE A 91 12.14 -4.82 -2.62
N GLU A 92 12.28 -6.08 -3.04
CA GLU A 92 11.32 -6.74 -3.93
C GLU A 92 9.90 -6.73 -3.37
N SER A 93 9.74 -6.85 -2.06
CA SER A 93 8.42 -6.80 -1.43
C SER A 93 7.72 -5.46 -1.68
N ASP A 94 8.46 -4.35 -1.62
CA ASP A 94 7.92 -3.03 -1.95
C ASP A 94 7.52 -2.96 -3.42
N ALA A 95 8.33 -3.57 -4.31
CA ALA A 95 8.02 -3.64 -5.73
C ALA A 95 6.71 -4.39 -5.99
N PHE A 96 6.44 -5.47 -5.25
CA PHE A 96 5.18 -6.21 -5.34
C PHE A 96 3.99 -5.35 -4.93
N HIS A 97 4.10 -4.61 -3.83
CA HIS A 97 3.03 -3.70 -3.39
C HIS A 97 2.69 -2.68 -4.47
N ILE A 98 3.70 -2.05 -5.05
CA ILE A 98 3.52 -1.04 -6.09
C ILE A 98 2.88 -1.65 -7.34
N ALA A 99 3.36 -2.83 -7.76
CA ALA A 99 2.84 -3.53 -8.93
C ALA A 99 1.38 -3.95 -8.77
N ILE A 100 1.02 -4.47 -7.60
CA ILE A 100 -0.37 -4.87 -7.33
C ILE A 100 -1.29 -3.64 -7.34
N ALA A 101 -0.91 -2.59 -6.61
CA ALA A 101 -1.70 -1.36 -6.57
C ALA A 101 -1.88 -0.75 -7.97
N SER A 102 -0.84 -0.77 -8.79
CA SER A 102 -0.87 -0.22 -10.15
C SER A 102 -1.78 -1.02 -11.07
N THR A 103 -1.65 -2.34 -11.09
CA THR A 103 -2.44 -3.21 -11.98
C THR A 103 -3.91 -3.24 -11.59
N LEU A 104 -4.22 -3.15 -10.31
CA LEU A 104 -5.60 -3.08 -9.82
C LEU A 104 -6.19 -1.67 -9.91
N LYS A 105 -5.41 -0.70 -10.34
CA LYS A 105 -5.83 0.70 -10.50
C LYS A 105 -6.42 1.26 -9.20
N ALA A 106 -5.74 1.00 -8.08
CA ALA A 106 -6.12 1.62 -6.81
C ALA A 106 -6.11 3.15 -6.95
N ASP A 107 -7.00 3.82 -6.25
CA ASP A 107 -7.05 5.29 -6.27
C ASP A 107 -5.77 5.87 -5.67
N SER A 108 -5.21 5.21 -4.65
CA SER A 108 -3.89 5.52 -4.11
C SER A 108 -3.34 4.30 -3.38
N LEU A 109 -2.01 4.23 -3.29
CA LEU A 109 -1.31 3.35 -2.36
C LEU A 109 -1.02 4.17 -1.12
N VAL A 110 -1.48 3.71 0.05
CA VAL A 110 -1.33 4.43 1.31
C VAL A 110 -0.22 3.79 2.14
N SER A 111 0.76 4.58 2.56
CA SER A 111 1.98 4.08 3.21
C SER A 111 2.61 5.14 4.11
N TRP A 112 3.35 4.68 5.14
CA TRP A 112 4.26 5.51 5.92
C TRP A 112 5.72 5.34 5.50
N ASN A 113 6.00 4.54 4.49
CA ASN A 113 7.38 4.31 4.03
C ASN A 113 7.85 5.49 3.16
N PHE A 114 8.54 6.45 3.76
CA PHE A 114 9.05 7.63 3.06
C PHE A 114 10.28 7.34 2.19
N LYS A 115 10.93 6.21 2.39
CA LYS A 115 12.12 5.88 1.62
C LYS A 115 11.78 5.33 0.23
N HIS A 116 10.82 4.39 0.15
CA HIS A 116 10.51 3.68 -1.09
C HIS A 116 9.11 3.92 -1.63
N MET A 117 8.21 4.47 -0.84
CA MET A 117 6.81 4.66 -1.24
C MET A 117 6.44 6.13 -1.39
N VAL A 118 6.32 6.85 -0.28
CA VAL A 118 5.91 8.25 -0.28
C VAL A 118 7.14 9.13 -0.50
N ASN A 119 7.65 9.09 -1.71
CA ASN A 119 8.87 9.80 -2.10
C ASN A 119 8.69 10.30 -3.53
N PHE A 120 8.74 11.61 -3.70
CA PHE A 120 8.46 12.26 -4.98
C PHE A 120 9.24 11.66 -6.15
N PHE A 121 10.56 11.49 -5.99
CA PHE A 121 11.41 10.99 -7.07
C PHE A 121 11.17 9.51 -7.36
N ARG A 122 10.93 8.72 -6.32
CA ARG A 122 10.62 7.29 -6.47
C ARG A 122 9.28 7.08 -7.18
N ILE A 123 8.26 7.84 -6.81
CA ILE A 123 6.94 7.76 -7.45
C ILE A 123 7.06 8.04 -8.95
N ARG A 124 7.85 9.04 -9.33
CA ARG A 124 8.08 9.34 -10.75
C ARG A 124 8.76 8.19 -11.48
N GLN A 125 9.71 7.53 -10.83
CA GLN A 125 10.38 6.36 -11.40
C GLN A 125 9.41 5.19 -11.60
N TYR A 126 8.58 4.89 -10.61
CA TYR A 126 7.57 3.83 -10.73
C TYR A 126 6.60 4.13 -11.86
N ASN A 127 6.14 5.36 -11.95
CA ASN A 127 5.18 5.76 -12.97
C ASN A 127 5.80 5.77 -14.37
N ALA A 128 7.08 6.10 -14.52
CA ALA A 128 7.78 5.99 -15.78
C ALA A 128 7.81 4.53 -16.26
N VAL A 129 8.09 3.59 -15.37
CA VAL A 129 8.08 2.15 -15.68
C VAL A 129 6.65 1.70 -16.00
N ASN A 130 5.67 2.11 -15.22
CA ASN A 130 4.26 1.79 -15.48
C ASN A 130 3.85 2.19 -16.88
N LEU A 131 4.08 3.44 -17.26
CA LEU A 131 3.70 3.95 -18.57
C LEU A 131 4.43 3.23 -19.71
N LYS A 132 5.72 2.95 -19.54
CA LYS A 132 6.52 2.21 -20.52
C LYS A 132 5.95 0.83 -20.81
N HIS A 133 5.41 0.16 -19.80
CA HIS A 133 4.89 -1.20 -19.90
C HIS A 133 3.38 -1.28 -20.07
N GLY A 134 2.72 -0.16 -20.39
CA GLY A 134 1.30 -0.14 -20.73
C GLY A 134 0.35 -0.04 -19.54
N TYR A 135 0.85 0.34 -18.36
CA TYR A 135 0.03 0.55 -17.18
C TYR A 135 -0.24 2.03 -16.95
N THR A 136 -1.23 2.33 -16.12
CA THR A 136 -1.53 3.71 -15.70
C THR A 136 -0.62 4.12 -14.54
N THR A 137 -0.60 5.42 -14.22
CA THR A 137 0.15 5.91 -13.09
C THR A 137 -0.51 5.50 -11.78
N ILE A 138 0.32 5.36 -10.73
CA ILE A 138 -0.14 5.13 -9.35
C ILE A 138 0.14 6.38 -8.52
N ASP A 139 -0.84 6.76 -7.69
CA ASP A 139 -0.69 7.81 -6.69
C ASP A 139 -0.31 7.15 -5.37
N ILE A 140 0.66 7.72 -4.65
CA ILE A 140 1.12 7.18 -3.36
C ILE A 140 1.06 8.29 -2.32
N ARG A 141 0.35 8.06 -1.22
CA ARG A 141 0.06 9.05 -0.19
C ARG A 141 0.22 8.48 1.22
N THR A 142 0.38 9.38 2.19
CA THR A 142 0.32 8.99 3.60
C THR A 142 -1.14 8.95 4.09
N PRO A 143 -1.41 8.28 5.21
CA PRO A 143 -2.74 8.36 5.83
C PRO A 143 -3.20 9.81 6.09
N LYS A 144 -2.28 10.70 6.45
CA LYS A 144 -2.59 12.12 6.69
C LYS A 144 -3.20 12.79 5.46
N GLU A 145 -2.73 12.42 4.27
CA GLU A 145 -3.15 13.08 3.03
C GLU A 145 -4.49 12.58 2.50
N VAL A 146 -4.93 11.40 2.92
CA VAL A 146 -6.15 10.78 2.37
C VAL A 146 -7.35 10.83 3.32
N ILE A 147 -7.15 11.17 4.60
CA ILE A 147 -8.27 11.41 5.50
C ILE A 147 -8.95 12.73 5.11
N TYR A 148 -10.25 12.81 5.33
CA TYR A 148 -11.00 14.02 5.05
C TYR A 148 -11.94 14.34 6.20
N GLU A 149 -12.19 15.62 6.37
CA GLU A 149 -13.18 16.13 7.32
C GLU A 149 -14.51 16.31 6.61
N LYS A 150 -15.56 15.87 7.27
CA LYS A 150 -16.92 16.06 6.75
C LYS A 150 -17.51 17.36 7.29
#